data_c403a87964d0a062aa3ea355f6fbd3b3
#
_entry.id   c403a87964d0a062aa3ea355f6fbd3b3
#
_cell.length_a   1.000
_cell.length_b   1.000
_cell.length_c   1.000
_cell.angle_alpha   90.00
_cell.angle_beta   90.00
_cell.angle_gamma   90.00
#
_symmetry.space_group_name_H-M   'P 1'
#
loop_
_entity.id
_entity.type
_entity.pdbx_description
1 polymer ?
#
loop_
_entity_poly.entity_id
_entity_poly.type
_entity_poly.pdbx_seq_one_letter_code
_entity_poly.pdbx_strand_id
1 'polypeptide(L)'
;MEDKIIFDTDIEDAPKVEVPKTQKKSKQAKVRIENTEDMGTISCLRNEKIKVKFIERNNGLPSNHVLSGGMAEGAKISLVVPRLNTGTFVNVLTDAEKSFLEEYMGLEYNALSIYKRPDEENFWNDANPNGINKVVLIKGDNYFDLSNPQDYIKYKILLANKNIICPSLTTLKETPKATYRFVIIADGEESKQAKSNMNNTMMCYKEYGKIEENIDLLRMIVETLDGRPTAPSVKLEFLQNKCNTLIQNDPKKFLNVITDPLLSTKSLIKLSIENGTIANRGNYLYLRSDNTPLCEQNEEPTLNFAAKYLNAPKHQDILFALQAKLNK
;
A
#
# COMPACT_ATOMS: atom_id res chain seq x y z
N MET A 1 -13.01 44.94 -74.62
CA MET A 1 -12.80 43.88 -75.61
C MET A 1 -12.69 42.65 -74.76
N GLU A 2 -13.78 41.98 -74.51
CA GLU A 2 -14.19 40.79 -75.27
C GLU A 2 -13.29 39.63 -74.95
N ASP A 3 -13.63 38.43 -74.49
CA ASP A 3 -14.86 37.72 -74.68
C ASP A 3 -15.08 36.66 -73.57
N LYS A 4 -16.36 36.45 -73.32
CA LYS A 4 -16.90 35.29 -72.63
C LYS A 4 -16.64 33.99 -73.39
N ILE A 5 -16.46 32.90 -72.69
CA ILE A 5 -17.01 31.61 -73.09
C ILE A 5 -17.54 30.85 -71.88
N ILE A 6 -18.82 30.58 -71.89
CA ILE A 6 -19.60 29.71 -71.05
C ILE A 6 -19.51 28.32 -71.61
N PHE A 7 -19.34 27.29 -70.77
CA PHE A 7 -19.84 25.93 -71.05
C PHE A 7 -20.35 25.29 -69.77
N ASP A 8 -21.65 25.16 -69.70
CA ASP A 8 -22.39 24.18 -68.90
C ASP A 8 -22.07 22.78 -69.43
N THR A 9 -21.94 21.84 -68.53
CA THR A 9 -22.50 20.49 -68.66
C THR A 9 -22.56 19.80 -67.33
N ASP A 10 -23.80 19.43 -66.95
CA ASP A 10 -24.18 18.47 -65.93
C ASP A 10 -23.46 17.13 -66.09
N ILE A 11 -23.15 16.47 -64.97
CA ILE A 11 -23.15 15.01 -64.81
C ILE A 11 -23.15 14.65 -63.28
N GLU A 12 -24.31 14.15 -62.86
CA GLU A 12 -24.59 12.98 -61.99
C GLU A 12 -23.84 12.71 -60.69
N ASP A 13 -24.69 12.57 -59.70
CA ASP A 13 -24.67 11.82 -58.44
C ASP A 13 -23.53 10.84 -58.20
N ALA A 14 -22.83 11.09 -57.08
CA ALA A 14 -22.17 10.02 -56.33
C ALA A 14 -22.36 10.27 -54.83
N PRO A 15 -22.55 9.24 -54.01
CA PRO A 15 -23.16 9.28 -52.69
C PRO A 15 -22.28 9.90 -51.62
N LYS A 16 -22.94 10.69 -50.76
CA LYS A 16 -22.35 11.24 -49.51
C LYS A 16 -21.93 10.10 -48.58
N VAL A 17 -20.64 9.92 -48.42
CA VAL A 17 -20.07 9.14 -47.30
C VAL A 17 -20.04 10.06 -46.08
N GLU A 18 -20.89 9.83 -45.12
CA GLU A 18 -20.85 10.44 -43.80
C GLU A 18 -19.60 9.98 -43.07
N VAL A 19 -18.72 10.91 -42.72
CA VAL A 19 -17.57 10.69 -41.86
C VAL A 19 -18.05 10.83 -40.41
N PRO A 20 -18.03 9.80 -39.58
CA PRO A 20 -18.36 9.94 -38.17
C PRO A 20 -17.25 10.67 -37.44
N LYS A 21 -17.58 11.83 -36.88
CA LYS A 21 -16.73 12.55 -35.92
C LYS A 21 -16.66 11.77 -34.62
N THR A 22 -15.69 10.90 -34.50
CA THR A 22 -15.35 10.28 -33.22
C THR A 22 -14.13 11.00 -32.64
N GLN A 23 -14.39 11.91 -31.74
CA GLN A 23 -13.34 12.41 -30.83
C GLN A 23 -12.93 11.26 -29.89
N LYS A 24 -11.92 10.54 -30.25
CA LYS A 24 -11.24 9.64 -29.32
C LYS A 24 -10.32 10.48 -28.42
N LYS A 25 -10.76 10.72 -27.19
CA LYS A 25 -9.84 11.05 -26.07
C LYS A 25 -8.79 9.93 -26.02
N SER A 26 -7.56 10.26 -26.34
CA SER A 26 -6.44 9.36 -26.18
C SER A 26 -6.24 9.07 -24.67
N LYS A 27 -6.68 7.91 -24.23
CA LYS A 27 -6.22 7.33 -22.97
C LYS A 27 -4.74 7.01 -23.18
N GLN A 28 -3.86 7.76 -22.54
CA GLN A 28 -2.45 7.41 -22.44
C GLN A 28 -2.35 6.01 -21.83
N ALA A 29 -2.00 5.04 -22.65
CA ALA A 29 -1.79 3.67 -22.22
C ALA A 29 -0.55 3.66 -21.31
N LYS A 30 -0.71 3.15 -20.08
CA LYS A 30 0.40 2.76 -19.24
C LYS A 30 1.12 1.62 -19.96
N VAL A 31 2.27 1.91 -20.54
CA VAL A 31 3.11 0.89 -21.17
C VAL A 31 3.67 0.00 -20.04
N ARG A 32 3.12 -1.18 -19.91
CA ARG A 32 3.77 -2.30 -19.22
C ARG A 32 4.92 -2.75 -20.10
N ILE A 33 6.13 -2.75 -19.56
CA ILE A 33 7.29 -3.33 -20.21
C ILE A 33 7.10 -4.85 -20.14
N GLU A 34 6.56 -5.44 -21.18
CA GLU A 34 6.66 -6.88 -21.43
C GLU A 34 7.90 -7.09 -22.31
N ASN A 35 8.77 -7.99 -21.85
CA ASN A 35 9.97 -8.40 -22.58
C ASN A 35 9.57 -9.00 -23.93
N THR A 36 9.76 -8.26 -24.99
CA THR A 36 9.82 -8.78 -26.34
C THR A 36 11.09 -8.27 -26.99
N GLU A 37 11.86 -9.21 -27.52
CA GLU A 37 13.08 -9.00 -28.29
C GLU A 37 12.75 -8.29 -29.63
N ASP A 38 12.55 -6.96 -29.55
CA ASP A 38 12.54 -6.09 -30.69
C ASP A 38 13.38 -4.86 -30.35
N MET A 39 14.47 -4.70 -31.09
CA MET A 39 15.50 -3.66 -30.94
C MET A 39 14.97 -2.27 -31.31
N GLY A 40 14.03 -1.76 -30.52
CA GLY A 40 13.70 -0.35 -30.42
C GLY A 40 14.08 0.13 -29.05
N THR A 41 14.91 1.15 -28.94
CA THR A 41 15.29 1.79 -27.67
C THR A 41 14.04 2.28 -26.96
N ILE A 42 13.54 1.49 -26.02
CA ILE A 42 12.35 1.84 -25.22
C ILE A 42 12.77 2.87 -24.19
N SER A 43 12.19 4.07 -24.24
CA SER A 43 12.44 5.12 -23.26
C SER A 43 12.18 4.61 -21.85
N CYS A 44 13.19 4.63 -21.01
CA CYS A 44 13.06 4.34 -19.58
C CYS A 44 12.57 5.54 -18.77
N LEU A 45 12.58 6.75 -19.34
CA LEU A 45 12.14 7.97 -18.67
C LEU A 45 10.62 7.98 -18.54
N ARG A 46 10.13 8.51 -17.40
CA ARG A 46 8.71 8.57 -17.06
C ARG A 46 8.32 9.99 -16.74
N ASN A 47 7.16 10.41 -17.20
CA ASN A 47 6.59 11.69 -16.79
C ASN A 47 5.95 11.53 -15.40
N GLU A 48 6.81 11.32 -14.40
CA GLU A 48 6.43 11.07 -13.02
C GLU A 48 7.38 11.85 -12.11
N LYS A 49 6.82 12.56 -11.15
CA LYS A 49 7.59 13.25 -10.09
C LYS A 49 7.54 12.40 -8.82
N ILE A 50 8.66 12.28 -8.19
CA ILE A 50 8.78 11.59 -6.90
C ILE A 50 9.29 12.54 -5.84
N LYS A 51 8.86 12.29 -4.61
CA LYS A 51 9.31 12.97 -3.42
C LYS A 51 9.99 11.97 -2.49
N VAL A 52 11.17 12.33 -2.00
CA VAL A 52 11.89 11.52 -1.01
C VAL A 52 11.88 12.25 0.31
N LYS A 53 11.17 11.67 1.29
CA LYS A 53 10.91 12.29 2.59
C LYS A 53 11.65 11.56 3.70
N PHE A 54 12.18 12.33 4.67
CA PHE A 54 12.78 11.77 5.86
C PHE A 54 11.71 11.14 6.76
N ILE A 55 12.00 9.95 7.32
CA ILE A 55 11.12 9.23 8.23
C ILE A 55 11.40 9.67 9.65
N GLU A 56 10.51 10.47 10.21
CA GLU A 56 10.57 10.86 11.60
C GLU A 56 10.19 9.68 12.50
N ARG A 57 11.01 9.42 13.50
CA ARG A 57 10.77 8.38 14.50
C ARG A 57 10.40 9.02 15.81
N ASN A 58 9.21 8.72 16.29
CA ASN A 58 8.73 9.20 17.59
C ASN A 58 9.13 8.18 18.68
N ASN A 59 10.38 8.21 19.10
CA ASN A 59 10.89 7.39 20.22
C ASN A 59 11.05 8.19 21.53
N GLY A 60 10.33 9.32 21.63
CA GLY A 60 10.32 10.16 22.83
C GLY A 60 11.58 11.01 23.04
N LEU A 61 12.60 10.86 22.17
CA LEU A 61 13.81 11.68 22.21
C LEU A 61 13.71 12.84 21.21
N PRO A 62 14.36 13.98 21.48
CA PRO A 62 14.44 15.08 20.51
C PRO A 62 14.94 14.61 19.15
N SER A 63 14.43 15.13 18.06
CA SER A 63 14.76 14.69 16.69
C SER A 63 16.24 14.85 16.32
N ASN A 64 16.97 15.74 17.00
CA ASN A 64 18.40 15.97 16.85
C ASN A 64 19.27 15.10 17.77
N HIS A 65 18.68 14.29 18.65
CA HIS A 65 19.46 13.43 19.54
C HIS A 65 20.06 12.25 18.76
N VAL A 66 21.35 11.92 19.05
CA VAL A 66 22.08 10.86 18.35
C VAL A 66 21.37 9.50 18.40
N LEU A 67 20.76 9.17 19.54
CA LEU A 67 20.01 7.92 19.73
C LEU A 67 18.61 7.93 19.15
N SER A 68 18.05 9.08 18.79
CA SER A 68 16.71 9.18 18.20
C SER A 68 16.66 8.68 16.75
N GLY A 69 17.81 8.47 16.11
CA GLY A 69 17.88 8.24 14.66
C GLY A 69 17.45 9.47 13.87
N GLY A 70 17.28 10.61 14.55
CA GLY A 70 16.91 11.88 13.97
C GLY A 70 18.01 12.45 13.09
N MET A 71 17.65 13.43 12.34
CA MET A 71 18.56 14.22 11.50
C MET A 71 18.41 15.67 11.91
N ALA A 72 19.53 16.34 12.19
CA ALA A 72 19.50 17.74 12.53
C ALA A 72 18.94 18.58 11.35
N GLU A 73 18.35 19.70 11.66
CA GLU A 73 17.84 20.63 10.64
C GLU A 73 19.00 21.17 9.80
N GLY A 74 18.87 21.15 8.47
CA GLY A 74 19.95 21.51 7.56
C GLY A 74 21.04 20.48 7.33
N ALA A 75 21.04 19.36 8.07
CA ALA A 75 21.97 18.26 7.81
C ALA A 75 21.70 17.62 6.44
N LYS A 76 22.78 17.10 5.82
CA LYS A 76 22.74 16.46 4.51
C LYS A 76 23.29 15.04 4.65
N ILE A 77 22.63 14.10 4.00
CA ILE A 77 23.12 12.71 3.88
C ILE A 77 23.43 12.46 2.41
N SER A 78 24.66 12.05 2.13
CA SER A 78 25.07 11.64 0.78
C SER A 78 24.96 10.13 0.66
N LEU A 79 24.19 9.67 -0.31
CA LEU A 79 24.05 8.26 -0.68
C LEU A 79 24.81 8.04 -1.97
N VAL A 80 25.78 7.15 -1.92
CA VAL A 80 26.60 6.75 -3.07
C VAL A 80 26.07 5.44 -3.67
N VAL A 81 26.53 5.12 -4.87
CA VAL A 81 26.27 3.81 -5.48
C VAL A 81 26.95 2.74 -4.60
N PRO A 82 26.20 1.73 -4.12
CA PRO A 82 26.77 0.67 -3.31
C PRO A 82 27.90 -0.07 -4.06
N ARG A 83 28.90 -0.53 -3.32
CA ARG A 83 29.97 -1.37 -3.85
C ARG A 83 29.86 -2.79 -3.31
N LEU A 84 30.17 -3.76 -4.14
CA LEU A 84 30.33 -5.16 -3.74
C LEU A 84 31.64 -5.34 -2.97
N ASN A 85 31.75 -6.47 -2.25
CA ASN A 85 33.00 -6.82 -1.54
C ASN A 85 34.21 -6.92 -2.47
N THR A 86 34.01 -7.11 -3.76
CA THR A 86 35.04 -7.12 -4.82
C THR A 86 35.54 -5.72 -5.20
N GLY A 87 34.93 -4.64 -4.65
CA GLY A 87 35.21 -3.26 -5.00
C GLY A 87 34.47 -2.73 -6.23
N THR A 88 33.80 -3.58 -6.99
CA THR A 88 32.96 -3.19 -8.13
C THR A 88 31.66 -2.54 -7.68
N PHE A 89 31.15 -1.57 -8.47
CA PHE A 89 29.86 -0.96 -8.18
C PHE A 89 28.69 -1.95 -8.40
N VAL A 90 27.62 -1.80 -7.65
CA VAL A 90 26.38 -2.55 -7.87
C VAL A 90 25.74 -2.03 -9.18
N ASN A 91 25.27 -2.94 -10.04
CA ASN A 91 24.56 -2.55 -11.24
C ASN A 91 23.18 -1.95 -10.87
N VAL A 92 23.05 -0.64 -11.03
CA VAL A 92 21.83 0.10 -10.69
C VAL A 92 20.88 0.27 -11.88
N LEU A 93 21.38 0.10 -13.11
CA LEU A 93 20.65 0.24 -14.35
C LEU A 93 20.65 -1.10 -15.10
N THR A 94 19.55 -1.43 -15.75
CA THR A 94 19.49 -2.55 -16.69
C THR A 94 20.25 -2.21 -17.97
N ASP A 95 20.63 -3.21 -18.77
CA ASP A 95 21.40 -2.98 -19.98
C ASP A 95 20.61 -2.16 -21.02
N ALA A 96 19.30 -2.37 -21.12
CA ALA A 96 18.42 -1.54 -21.95
C ALA A 96 18.35 -0.08 -21.48
N GLU A 97 18.30 0.16 -20.16
CA GLU A 97 18.32 1.51 -19.60
C GLU A 97 19.66 2.20 -19.86
N LYS A 98 20.78 1.47 -19.77
CA LYS A 98 22.11 2.03 -20.07
C LYS A 98 22.20 2.49 -21.53
N SER A 99 21.86 1.61 -22.47
CA SER A 99 21.90 1.93 -23.89
C SER A 99 21.04 3.15 -24.23
N PHE A 100 19.83 3.20 -23.68
CA PHE A 100 18.94 4.33 -23.89
C PHE A 100 19.50 5.64 -23.29
N LEU A 101 20.00 5.60 -22.03
CA LEU A 101 20.53 6.78 -21.35
C LEU A 101 21.83 7.27 -21.98
N GLU A 102 22.70 6.38 -22.45
CA GLU A 102 23.94 6.71 -23.18
C GLU A 102 23.61 7.47 -24.46
N GLU A 103 22.66 6.96 -25.26
CA GLU A 103 22.19 7.63 -26.46
C GLU A 103 21.53 8.97 -26.17
N TYR A 104 20.61 9.00 -25.20
CA TYR A 104 19.85 10.21 -24.83
C TYR A 104 20.73 11.33 -24.28
N MET A 105 21.74 11.00 -23.47
CA MET A 105 22.68 11.97 -22.88
C MET A 105 23.89 12.26 -23.77
N GLY A 106 24.01 11.60 -24.93
CA GLY A 106 25.14 11.77 -25.81
C GLY A 106 26.48 11.28 -25.22
N LEU A 107 26.44 10.23 -24.40
CA LEU A 107 27.62 9.62 -23.80
C LEU A 107 28.24 8.60 -24.78
N GLU A 108 29.51 8.28 -24.58
CA GLU A 108 30.18 7.23 -25.31
C GLU A 108 29.55 5.86 -25.04
N TYR A 109 29.65 4.95 -26.01
CA TYR A 109 29.21 3.58 -25.84
C TYR A 109 29.83 2.92 -24.61
N ASN A 110 29.02 2.29 -23.80
CA ASN A 110 29.43 1.67 -22.52
C ASN A 110 29.93 2.66 -21.46
N ALA A 111 29.62 3.94 -21.53
CA ALA A 111 30.00 4.93 -20.53
C ALA A 111 29.39 4.64 -19.15
N LEU A 112 28.18 4.07 -19.10
CA LEU A 112 27.47 3.72 -17.89
C LEU A 112 27.82 2.31 -17.35
N SER A 113 28.79 1.63 -17.94
CA SER A 113 29.23 0.32 -17.49
C SER A 113 29.89 0.36 -16.11
N ILE A 114 29.53 -0.58 -15.25
CA ILE A 114 30.14 -0.75 -13.92
C ILE A 114 31.54 -1.39 -13.98
N TYR A 115 31.87 -2.04 -15.10
CA TYR A 115 33.12 -2.79 -15.29
C TYR A 115 34.29 -1.94 -15.77
N LYS A 116 34.07 -0.66 -16.08
CA LYS A 116 35.17 0.26 -16.32
C LYS A 116 36.06 0.35 -15.06
N ARG A 117 37.37 0.57 -15.25
CA ARG A 117 38.28 0.75 -14.14
C ARG A 117 37.79 1.84 -13.19
N PRO A 118 38.00 1.73 -11.88
CA PRO A 118 37.58 2.73 -10.90
C PRO A 118 38.54 3.96 -10.91
N ASP A 119 38.85 4.46 -12.11
CA ASP A 119 39.62 5.65 -12.39
C ASP A 119 38.69 6.83 -12.70
N GLU A 120 39.23 7.98 -13.07
CA GLU A 120 38.47 9.21 -13.34
C GLU A 120 37.44 9.05 -14.48
N GLU A 121 37.64 8.08 -15.37
CA GLU A 121 36.74 7.82 -16.49
C GLU A 121 35.48 7.02 -16.12
N ASN A 122 35.48 6.36 -14.96
CA ASN A 122 34.32 5.61 -14.53
C ASN A 122 33.19 6.58 -14.12
N PHE A 123 32.04 6.48 -14.80
CA PHE A 123 30.87 7.34 -14.54
C PHE A 123 30.41 7.32 -13.08
N TRP A 124 30.61 6.20 -12.40
CA TRP A 124 30.17 5.99 -11.00
C TRP A 124 31.23 6.40 -9.97
N ASN A 125 32.38 6.91 -10.40
CA ASN A 125 33.44 7.35 -9.50
C ASN A 125 33.24 8.79 -9.02
N ASP A 126 33.58 9.07 -7.76
CA ASP A 126 33.56 10.41 -7.17
C ASP A 126 34.47 11.42 -7.88
N ALA A 127 35.54 10.94 -8.50
CA ALA A 127 36.51 11.77 -9.21
C ALA A 127 36.02 12.25 -10.57
N ASN A 128 35.00 11.59 -11.17
CA ASN A 128 34.48 11.97 -12.48
C ASN A 128 33.53 13.19 -12.36
N PRO A 129 33.89 14.37 -12.88
CA PRO A 129 33.04 15.56 -12.78
C PRO A 129 31.72 15.45 -13.55
N ASN A 130 31.66 14.59 -14.58
CA ASN A 130 30.47 14.34 -15.39
C ASN A 130 29.65 13.17 -14.87
N GLY A 131 30.14 12.45 -13.87
CA GLY A 131 29.49 11.28 -13.29
C GLY A 131 28.40 11.65 -12.29
N ILE A 132 27.41 10.79 -12.16
CA ILE A 132 26.40 10.87 -11.10
C ILE A 132 26.62 9.69 -10.16
N ASN A 133 27.40 9.91 -9.15
CA ASN A 133 27.84 8.87 -8.21
C ASN A 133 27.16 8.96 -6.86
N LYS A 134 26.58 10.11 -6.53
CA LYS A 134 25.97 10.39 -5.23
C LYS A 134 24.68 11.19 -5.35
N VAL A 135 23.79 10.92 -4.42
CA VAL A 135 22.55 11.68 -4.20
C VAL A 135 22.61 12.30 -2.82
N VAL A 136 22.47 13.61 -2.76
CA VAL A 136 22.45 14.34 -1.48
C VAL A 136 21.00 14.57 -1.11
N LEU A 137 20.61 14.08 0.07
CA LEU A 137 19.28 14.25 0.64
C LEU A 137 19.34 15.16 1.87
N ILE A 138 18.36 16.05 1.99
CA ILE A 138 18.13 16.90 3.17
C ILE A 138 17.01 16.30 4.03
N LYS A 139 16.88 16.74 5.28
CA LYS A 139 15.81 16.32 6.20
C LYS A 139 14.40 16.60 5.66
N GLY A 140 14.24 17.65 4.85
CA GLY A 140 12.97 18.04 4.26
C GLY A 140 12.55 17.18 3.07
N ASP A 141 11.69 17.72 2.25
CA ASP A 141 11.23 17.09 1.03
C ASP A 141 12.27 17.27 -0.09
N ASN A 142 12.69 16.16 -0.68
CA ASN A 142 13.60 16.12 -1.82
C ASN A 142 12.82 15.69 -3.05
N TYR A 143 12.80 16.50 -4.10
CA TYR A 143 12.01 16.25 -5.31
C TYR A 143 12.91 15.81 -6.46
N PHE A 144 12.46 14.81 -7.22
CA PHE A 144 13.11 14.31 -8.42
C PHE A 144 12.08 14.16 -9.52
N ASP A 145 12.44 14.56 -10.74
CA ASP A 145 11.61 14.43 -11.93
C ASP A 145 12.16 13.30 -12.81
N LEU A 146 11.43 12.20 -12.89
CA LEU A 146 11.86 11.01 -13.63
C LEU A 146 11.81 11.19 -15.16
N SER A 147 11.36 12.33 -15.66
CA SER A 147 11.51 12.72 -17.05
C SER A 147 12.94 13.22 -17.38
N ASN A 148 13.70 13.62 -16.33
CA ASN A 148 15.08 14.03 -16.46
C ASN A 148 16.01 12.82 -16.27
N PRO A 149 16.90 12.50 -17.21
CA PRO A 149 17.81 11.35 -17.13
C PRO A 149 18.71 11.39 -15.90
N GLN A 150 19.18 12.57 -15.49
CA GLN A 150 20.00 12.70 -14.30
C GLN A 150 19.25 12.35 -13.01
N ASP A 151 17.99 12.79 -12.89
CA ASP A 151 17.17 12.49 -11.72
C ASP A 151 16.69 11.04 -11.74
N TYR A 152 16.50 10.48 -12.95
CA TYR A 152 16.24 9.05 -13.09
C TYR A 152 17.40 8.19 -12.59
N ILE A 153 18.64 8.53 -12.91
CA ILE A 153 19.85 7.85 -12.41
C ILE A 153 19.93 7.99 -10.88
N LYS A 154 19.71 9.20 -10.34
CA LYS A 154 19.67 9.41 -8.88
C LYS A 154 18.59 8.54 -8.21
N TYR A 155 17.41 8.44 -8.80
CA TYR A 155 16.34 7.57 -8.32
C TYR A 155 16.77 6.09 -8.27
N LYS A 156 17.48 5.60 -9.29
CA LYS A 156 18.04 4.25 -9.31
C LYS A 156 19.10 4.04 -8.22
N ILE A 157 19.93 5.03 -7.97
CA ILE A 157 20.90 5.01 -6.85
C ILE A 157 20.18 4.91 -5.50
N LEU A 158 19.10 5.67 -5.32
CA LEU A 158 18.27 5.60 -4.11
C LEU A 158 17.69 4.20 -3.91
N LEU A 159 17.13 3.59 -4.95
CA LEU A 159 16.58 2.23 -4.90
C LEU A 159 17.65 1.16 -4.60
N ALA A 160 18.90 1.38 -5.02
CA ALA A 160 20.01 0.48 -4.73
C ALA A 160 20.38 0.50 -3.23
N ASN A 161 20.15 1.60 -2.53
CA ASN A 161 20.41 1.77 -1.11
C ASN A 161 19.28 1.19 -0.23
N LYS A 162 18.94 -0.08 -0.43
CA LYS A 162 17.81 -0.80 0.19
C LYS A 162 17.76 -0.80 1.72
N ASN A 163 18.87 -0.48 2.38
CA ASN A 163 18.94 -0.44 3.84
C ASN A 163 18.53 0.92 4.43
N ILE A 164 18.68 1.99 3.67
CA ILE A 164 18.46 3.37 4.12
C ILE A 164 17.18 3.92 3.52
N ILE A 165 16.87 3.54 2.28
CA ILE A 165 15.72 4.01 1.51
C ILE A 165 14.62 2.98 1.49
N CYS A 166 13.43 3.38 1.92
CA CYS A 166 12.21 2.60 1.76
C CYS A 166 11.58 2.91 0.38
N PRO A 167 11.28 1.90 -0.45
CA PRO A 167 10.84 2.12 -1.83
C PRO A 167 9.41 2.68 -1.95
N SER A 168 8.58 2.54 -0.93
CA SER A 168 7.20 3.06 -0.95
C SER A 168 6.62 3.22 0.45
N LEU A 169 5.55 4.02 0.57
CA LEU A 169 4.79 4.16 1.83
C LEU A 169 4.10 2.85 2.23
N THR A 170 3.69 2.04 1.28
CA THR A 170 3.09 0.72 1.54
C THR A 170 4.10 -0.22 2.18
N THR A 171 5.30 -0.33 1.60
CA THR A 171 6.39 -1.15 2.15
C THR A 171 6.79 -0.66 3.56
N LEU A 172 6.77 0.64 3.82
CA LEU A 172 7.07 1.19 5.13
C LEU A 172 6.08 0.72 6.20
N LYS A 173 4.81 0.54 5.84
CA LYS A 173 3.76 0.07 6.76
C LYS A 173 3.77 -1.45 6.94
N GLU A 174 4.00 -2.19 5.86
CA GLU A 174 3.96 -3.66 5.88
C GLU A 174 5.22 -4.29 6.46
N THR A 175 6.39 -3.77 6.07
CA THR A 175 7.69 -4.29 6.49
C THR A 175 8.62 -3.17 6.96
N PRO A 176 8.33 -2.54 8.13
CA PRO A 176 9.16 -1.47 8.65
C PRO A 176 10.54 -2.01 9.07
N LYS A 177 11.61 -1.43 8.53
CA LYS A 177 12.97 -1.72 8.97
C LYS A 177 13.50 -0.58 9.83
N ALA A 178 14.19 -0.94 10.92
CA ALA A 178 14.82 0.03 11.81
C ALA A 178 15.90 0.89 11.12
N THR A 179 16.43 0.44 9.99
CA THR A 179 17.47 1.13 9.24
C THR A 179 16.94 2.18 8.25
N TYR A 180 15.66 2.11 7.88
CA TYR A 180 15.08 3.07 6.94
C TYR A 180 15.12 4.49 7.50
N ARG A 181 15.68 5.42 6.73
CA ARG A 181 15.74 6.85 7.06
C ARG A 181 14.90 7.72 6.14
N PHE A 182 14.70 7.28 4.90
CA PHE A 182 13.90 8.00 3.92
C PHE A 182 12.92 7.05 3.24
N VAL A 183 11.83 7.62 2.74
CA VAL A 183 10.82 6.90 1.96
C VAL A 183 10.59 7.62 0.64
N ILE A 184 10.47 6.84 -0.43
CA ILE A 184 10.10 7.35 -1.76
C ILE A 184 8.58 7.39 -1.85
N ILE A 185 8.04 8.51 -2.29
CA ILE A 185 6.61 8.77 -2.42
C ILE A 185 6.36 9.25 -3.85
N ALA A 186 5.55 8.52 -4.59
CA ALA A 186 5.12 8.95 -5.92
C ALA A 186 4.14 10.13 -5.81
N ASP A 187 4.12 11.00 -6.82
CA ASP A 187 3.22 12.14 -6.84
C ASP A 187 1.75 11.69 -6.71
N GLY A 188 1.02 12.35 -5.81
CA GLY A 188 -0.37 12.01 -5.49
C GLY A 188 -0.58 10.77 -4.62
N GLU A 189 0.44 10.02 -4.23
CA GLU A 189 0.30 8.85 -3.35
C GLU A 189 -0.16 9.25 -1.94
N GLU A 190 0.37 10.34 -1.39
CA GLU A 190 -0.07 10.88 -0.09
C GLU A 190 -1.56 11.26 -0.10
N SER A 191 -2.02 11.92 -1.17
CA SER A 191 -3.43 12.30 -1.32
C SER A 191 -4.34 11.08 -1.49
N LYS A 192 -3.91 10.05 -2.20
CA LYS A 192 -4.64 8.79 -2.34
C LYS A 192 -4.74 8.05 -1.00
N GLN A 193 -3.65 8.00 -0.24
CA GLN A 193 -3.67 7.40 1.09
C GLN A 193 -4.55 8.19 2.07
N ALA A 194 -4.46 9.51 2.07
CA ALA A 194 -5.32 10.36 2.90
C ALA A 194 -6.80 10.13 2.59
N LYS A 195 -7.18 10.10 1.30
CA LYS A 195 -8.55 9.77 0.88
C LYS A 195 -8.97 8.36 1.29
N SER A 196 -8.10 7.37 1.12
CA SER A 196 -8.39 6.00 1.53
C SER A 196 -8.60 5.89 3.04
N ASN A 197 -7.74 6.52 3.84
CA ASN A 197 -7.89 6.54 5.29
C ASN A 197 -9.19 7.25 5.71
N MET A 198 -9.50 8.40 5.11
CA MET A 198 -10.73 9.13 5.36
C MET A 198 -11.97 8.28 5.00
N ASN A 199 -11.97 7.63 3.84
CA ASN A 199 -13.06 6.74 3.44
C ASN A 199 -13.22 5.57 4.42
N ASN A 200 -12.13 4.93 4.83
CA ASN A 200 -12.18 3.85 5.82
C ASN A 200 -12.77 4.34 7.16
N THR A 201 -12.34 5.52 7.62
CA THR A 201 -12.87 6.12 8.85
C THR A 201 -14.37 6.41 8.73
N MET A 202 -14.80 6.98 7.62
CA MET A 202 -16.23 7.23 7.36
C MET A 202 -17.04 5.92 7.31
N MET A 203 -16.50 4.87 6.68
CA MET A 203 -17.15 3.56 6.65
C MET A 203 -17.22 2.93 8.04
N CYS A 204 -16.17 3.08 8.88
CA CYS A 204 -16.19 2.64 10.26
C CYS A 204 -17.33 3.29 11.04
N TYR A 205 -17.48 4.61 10.98
CA TYR A 205 -18.55 5.30 11.69
C TYR A 205 -19.95 4.95 11.17
N LYS A 206 -20.08 4.71 9.85
CA LYS A 206 -21.33 4.25 9.26
C LYS A 206 -21.76 2.87 9.78
N GLU A 207 -20.82 1.91 9.82
CA GLU A 207 -21.12 0.57 10.36
C GLU A 207 -21.26 0.60 11.88
N TYR A 208 -20.45 1.41 12.58
CA TYR A 208 -20.52 1.60 14.02
C TYR A 208 -21.90 2.14 14.45
N GLY A 209 -22.45 3.13 13.75
CA GLY A 209 -23.77 3.70 14.05
C GLY A 209 -24.93 2.69 13.98
N LYS A 210 -24.74 1.54 13.30
CA LYS A 210 -25.76 0.47 13.29
C LYS A 210 -25.78 -0.37 14.56
N ILE A 211 -24.69 -0.36 15.31
CA ILE A 211 -24.49 -1.24 16.47
C ILE A 211 -24.11 -0.49 17.76
N GLU A 212 -24.11 0.84 17.73
CA GLU A 212 -23.63 1.69 18.87
C GLU A 212 -24.37 1.49 20.18
N GLU A 213 -25.61 1.00 20.14
CA GLU A 213 -26.43 0.69 21.31
C GLU A 213 -26.27 -0.77 21.79
N ASN A 214 -25.63 -1.62 20.98
CA ASN A 214 -25.51 -3.04 21.31
C ASN A 214 -24.22 -3.32 22.10
N ILE A 215 -24.36 -3.41 23.44
CA ILE A 215 -23.25 -3.63 24.38
C ILE A 215 -22.46 -4.90 24.03
N ASP A 216 -23.15 -5.98 23.65
CA ASP A 216 -22.52 -7.28 23.43
C ASP A 216 -21.65 -7.29 22.17
N LEU A 217 -22.12 -6.65 21.10
CA LEU A 217 -21.34 -6.49 19.87
C LEU A 217 -20.15 -5.56 20.07
N LEU A 218 -20.35 -4.41 20.76
CA LEU A 218 -19.25 -3.49 21.07
C LEU A 218 -18.18 -4.15 21.93
N ARG A 219 -18.59 -4.93 22.93
CA ARG A 219 -17.71 -5.68 23.79
C ARG A 219 -16.90 -6.71 23.00
N MET A 220 -17.55 -7.43 22.09
CA MET A 220 -16.87 -8.40 21.21
C MET A 220 -15.84 -7.74 20.29
N ILE A 221 -16.15 -6.56 19.72
CA ILE A 221 -15.22 -5.79 18.88
C ILE A 221 -14.00 -5.33 19.69
N VAL A 222 -14.23 -4.72 20.86
CA VAL A 222 -13.14 -4.24 21.73
C VAL A 222 -12.21 -5.38 22.12
N GLU A 223 -12.74 -6.53 22.51
CA GLU A 223 -11.94 -7.69 22.89
C GLU A 223 -11.16 -8.29 21.71
N THR A 224 -11.79 -8.33 20.53
CA THR A 224 -11.10 -8.83 19.33
C THR A 224 -9.91 -7.95 18.94
N LEU A 225 -10.03 -6.63 19.12
CA LEU A 225 -9.00 -5.66 18.76
C LEU A 225 -7.92 -5.48 19.84
N ASP A 226 -8.31 -5.46 21.11
CA ASP A 226 -7.38 -5.30 22.24
C ASP A 226 -6.75 -6.62 22.69
N GLY A 227 -7.33 -7.77 22.31
CA GLY A 227 -6.86 -9.10 22.69
C GLY A 227 -7.05 -9.42 24.18
N ARG A 228 -7.86 -8.63 24.92
CA ARG A 228 -8.11 -8.78 26.36
C ARG A 228 -9.59 -8.93 26.64
N PRO A 229 -9.99 -9.85 27.52
CA PRO A 229 -11.38 -10.00 27.91
C PRO A 229 -11.86 -8.76 28.65
N THR A 230 -13.09 -8.36 28.37
CA THR A 230 -13.75 -7.22 29.01
C THR A 230 -14.78 -7.73 30.04
N ALA A 231 -14.86 -7.10 31.19
CA ALA A 231 -15.81 -7.53 32.23
C ALA A 231 -17.26 -7.42 31.73
N PRO A 232 -18.16 -8.35 32.15
CA PRO A 232 -19.58 -8.28 31.76
C PRO A 232 -20.31 -7.02 32.22
N SER A 233 -19.82 -6.38 33.29
CA SER A 233 -20.43 -5.20 33.90
C SER A 233 -19.95 -3.86 33.32
N VAL A 234 -19.27 -3.87 32.19
CA VAL A 234 -18.74 -2.64 31.56
C VAL A 234 -19.87 -1.77 31.03
N LYS A 235 -19.80 -0.47 31.33
CA LYS A 235 -20.77 0.52 30.87
C LYS A 235 -20.68 0.75 29.37
N LEU A 236 -21.83 0.99 28.73
CA LEU A 236 -21.93 1.29 27.31
C LEU A 236 -21.03 2.47 26.89
N GLU A 237 -21.03 3.56 27.67
CA GLU A 237 -20.22 4.76 27.37
C GLU A 237 -18.72 4.47 27.31
N PHE A 238 -18.22 3.57 28.15
CA PHE A 238 -16.80 3.16 28.11
C PHE A 238 -16.48 2.43 26.81
N LEU A 239 -17.34 1.50 26.38
CA LEU A 239 -17.18 0.75 25.14
C LEU A 239 -17.24 1.68 23.92
N GLN A 240 -18.17 2.63 23.93
CA GLN A 240 -18.29 3.64 22.88
C GLN A 240 -17.02 4.49 22.74
N ASN A 241 -16.50 5.02 23.86
CA ASN A 241 -15.25 5.78 23.87
C ASN A 241 -14.06 4.93 23.41
N LYS A 242 -14.02 3.68 23.82
CA LYS A 242 -12.95 2.75 23.40
C LYS A 242 -13.01 2.44 21.90
N CYS A 243 -14.21 2.17 21.37
CA CYS A 243 -14.42 1.99 19.93
C CYS A 243 -14.01 3.22 19.14
N ASN A 244 -14.35 4.42 19.59
CA ASN A 244 -13.93 5.67 18.94
C ASN A 244 -12.40 5.79 18.91
N THR A 245 -11.72 5.48 20.01
CA THR A 245 -10.25 5.47 20.06
C THR A 245 -9.65 4.45 19.10
N LEU A 246 -10.24 3.26 18.99
CA LEU A 246 -9.80 2.21 18.06
C LEU A 246 -10.02 2.60 16.59
N ILE A 247 -11.14 3.26 16.27
CA ILE A 247 -11.40 3.79 14.92
C ILE A 247 -10.37 4.85 14.54
N GLN A 248 -10.01 5.75 15.46
CA GLN A 248 -9.01 6.80 15.20
C GLN A 248 -7.60 6.23 15.02
N ASN A 249 -7.24 5.20 15.77
CA ASN A 249 -5.91 4.60 15.71
C ASN A 249 -5.71 3.74 14.45
N ASP A 250 -6.63 2.85 14.15
CA ASP A 250 -6.53 1.95 12.98
C ASP A 250 -7.92 1.64 12.39
N PRO A 251 -8.44 2.55 11.55
CA PRO A 251 -9.77 2.38 10.96
C PRO A 251 -9.87 1.12 10.09
N LYS A 252 -8.77 0.69 9.46
CA LYS A 252 -8.79 -0.49 8.60
C LYS A 252 -8.98 -1.78 9.38
N LYS A 253 -8.27 -1.94 10.50
CA LYS A 253 -8.47 -3.10 11.38
C LYS A 253 -9.86 -3.11 12.00
N PHE A 254 -10.33 -1.94 12.47
CA PHE A 254 -11.66 -1.82 13.01
C PHE A 254 -12.73 -2.20 12.00
N LEU A 255 -12.61 -1.72 10.75
CA LEU A 255 -13.54 -2.03 9.67
C LEU A 255 -13.59 -3.53 9.39
N ASN A 256 -12.45 -4.21 9.35
CA ASN A 256 -12.40 -5.66 9.13
C ASN A 256 -13.14 -6.45 10.21
N VAL A 257 -13.08 -6.00 11.46
CA VAL A 257 -13.77 -6.69 12.58
C VAL A 257 -15.26 -6.38 12.56
N ILE A 258 -15.66 -5.13 12.35
CA ILE A 258 -17.09 -4.75 12.40
C ILE A 258 -17.87 -5.30 11.21
N THR A 259 -17.22 -5.50 10.05
CA THR A 259 -17.84 -6.09 8.86
C THR A 259 -17.74 -7.61 8.81
N ASP A 260 -17.17 -8.25 9.83
CA ASP A 260 -17.12 -9.72 9.90
C ASP A 260 -18.55 -10.29 9.99
N PRO A 261 -19.00 -11.09 9.02
CA PRO A 261 -20.33 -11.69 9.03
C PRO A 261 -20.55 -12.63 10.23
N LEU A 262 -19.49 -13.09 10.86
CA LEU A 262 -19.53 -13.97 12.03
C LEU A 262 -19.56 -13.21 13.36
N LEU A 263 -19.49 -11.89 13.34
CA LEU A 263 -19.40 -11.08 14.58
C LEU A 263 -20.57 -11.33 15.53
N SER A 264 -21.80 -11.34 15.01
CA SER A 264 -23.00 -11.60 15.80
C SER A 264 -23.01 -12.98 16.41
N THR A 265 -22.60 -13.99 15.65
CA THR A 265 -22.50 -15.37 16.14
C THR A 265 -21.39 -15.54 17.18
N LYS A 266 -20.24 -14.87 17.01
CA LYS A 266 -19.16 -14.85 18.00
C LYS A 266 -19.61 -14.20 19.31
N SER A 267 -20.37 -13.11 19.25
CA SER A 267 -20.96 -12.47 20.42
C SER A 267 -21.95 -13.39 21.13
N LEU A 268 -22.82 -14.06 20.39
CA LEU A 268 -23.77 -15.04 20.93
C LEU A 268 -23.07 -16.22 21.60
N ILE A 269 -22.02 -16.77 21.02
CA ILE A 269 -21.22 -17.85 21.62
C ILE A 269 -20.63 -17.37 22.95
N LYS A 270 -20.10 -16.16 23.00
CA LYS A 270 -19.53 -15.61 24.23
C LYS A 270 -20.57 -15.46 25.34
N LEU A 271 -21.73 -14.89 25.05
CA LEU A 271 -22.85 -14.82 25.99
C LEU A 271 -23.29 -16.20 26.45
N SER A 272 -23.29 -17.20 25.55
CA SER A 272 -23.62 -18.58 25.87
C SER A 272 -22.59 -19.23 26.77
N ILE A 273 -21.31 -18.83 26.70
CA ILE A 273 -20.27 -19.27 27.64
C ILE A 273 -20.51 -18.65 29.01
N GLU A 274 -20.82 -17.35 29.08
CA GLU A 274 -21.11 -16.64 30.32
C GLU A 274 -22.35 -17.19 31.05
N ASN A 275 -23.41 -17.53 30.29
CA ASN A 275 -24.61 -18.19 30.80
C ASN A 275 -24.42 -19.69 31.07
N GLY A 276 -23.24 -20.24 30.79
CA GLY A 276 -22.92 -21.63 31.06
C GLY A 276 -23.60 -22.66 30.16
N THR A 277 -24.15 -22.26 29.02
CA THR A 277 -24.70 -23.19 28.00
C THR A 277 -23.62 -23.80 27.11
N ILE A 278 -22.54 -23.09 26.90
CA ILE A 278 -21.33 -23.57 26.21
C ILE A 278 -20.21 -23.68 27.24
N ALA A 279 -19.51 -24.80 27.23
CA ALA A 279 -18.31 -25.02 28.04
C ALA A 279 -17.06 -24.64 27.25
N ASN A 280 -16.21 -23.79 27.82
CA ASN A 280 -14.90 -23.46 27.29
C ASN A 280 -13.82 -24.25 28.04
N ARG A 281 -13.07 -25.10 27.32
CA ARG A 281 -12.00 -25.93 27.88
C ARG A 281 -10.70 -25.64 27.14
N GLY A 282 -9.90 -24.73 27.65
CA GLY A 282 -8.60 -24.40 27.03
C GLY A 282 -8.72 -23.85 25.61
N ASN A 283 -9.64 -22.92 25.36
CA ASN A 283 -10.00 -22.35 24.05
C ASN A 283 -10.86 -23.23 23.13
N TYR A 284 -11.23 -24.44 23.55
CA TYR A 284 -12.12 -25.33 22.80
C TYR A 284 -13.56 -25.27 23.35
N LEU A 285 -14.52 -25.17 22.44
CA LEU A 285 -15.92 -24.92 22.74
C LEU A 285 -16.78 -26.16 22.54
N TYR A 286 -17.55 -26.51 23.59
CA TYR A 286 -18.44 -27.69 23.63
C TYR A 286 -19.82 -27.29 24.12
N LEU A 287 -20.88 -27.86 23.57
CA LEU A 287 -22.21 -27.76 24.15
C LEU A 287 -22.22 -28.48 25.50
N ARG A 288 -22.73 -27.83 26.56
CA ARG A 288 -22.75 -28.45 27.92
C ARG A 288 -23.79 -29.55 28.05
N SER A 289 -24.84 -29.56 27.20
CA SER A 289 -25.92 -30.57 27.25
C SER A 289 -25.43 -32.00 26.98
N ASP A 290 -24.58 -32.15 25.98
CA ASP A 290 -24.19 -33.45 25.41
C ASP A 290 -22.69 -33.58 25.15
N ASN A 291 -21.91 -32.54 25.52
CA ASN A 291 -20.46 -32.47 25.29
C ASN A 291 -20.06 -32.48 23.78
N THR A 292 -20.98 -32.13 22.88
CA THR A 292 -20.70 -32.08 21.44
C THR A 292 -19.75 -30.95 21.15
N PRO A 293 -18.63 -31.18 20.43
CA PRO A 293 -17.73 -30.10 20.00
C PRO A 293 -18.42 -29.20 18.96
N LEU A 294 -18.21 -27.90 19.04
CA LEU A 294 -18.76 -26.92 18.08
C LEU A 294 -17.83 -26.75 16.89
N CYS A 295 -17.59 -27.80 16.15
CA CYS A 295 -16.78 -27.81 14.93
C CYS A 295 -17.17 -28.94 13.99
N GLU A 296 -16.75 -28.85 12.72
CA GLU A 296 -16.83 -29.96 11.76
C GLU A 296 -15.78 -31.01 12.06
N GLN A 297 -15.97 -32.21 11.48
CA GLN A 297 -14.99 -33.29 11.60
C GLN A 297 -13.64 -32.83 11.01
N ASN A 298 -12.56 -33.00 11.77
CA ASN A 298 -11.20 -32.58 11.46
C ASN A 298 -10.87 -31.10 11.70
N GLU A 299 -11.75 -30.33 12.35
CA GLU A 299 -11.47 -28.95 12.77
C GLU A 299 -11.37 -28.84 14.30
N GLU A 300 -10.61 -27.89 14.79
CA GLU A 300 -10.54 -27.58 16.21
C GLU A 300 -11.72 -26.67 16.62
N PRO A 301 -12.44 -26.96 17.73
CA PRO A 301 -13.61 -26.16 18.14
C PRO A 301 -13.24 -24.81 18.75
N THR A 302 -12.46 -24.01 18.01
CA THR A 302 -12.12 -22.63 18.38
C THR A 302 -13.27 -21.67 18.07
N LEU A 303 -13.24 -20.45 18.63
CA LEU A 303 -14.31 -19.45 18.46
C LEU A 303 -14.67 -19.21 16.97
N ASN A 304 -13.66 -19.13 16.10
CA ASN A 304 -13.90 -18.89 14.67
C ASN A 304 -14.57 -20.10 13.98
N PHE A 305 -14.12 -21.30 14.26
CA PHE A 305 -14.70 -22.52 13.70
C PHE A 305 -16.08 -22.79 14.29
N ALA A 306 -16.28 -22.55 15.59
CA ALA A 306 -17.57 -22.66 16.22
C ALA A 306 -18.60 -21.66 15.65
N ALA A 307 -18.19 -20.43 15.35
CA ALA A 307 -19.06 -19.46 14.70
C ALA A 307 -19.44 -19.86 13.27
N LYS A 308 -18.50 -20.43 12.50
CA LYS A 308 -18.77 -20.98 11.17
C LYS A 308 -19.71 -22.17 11.24
N TYR A 309 -19.46 -23.08 12.18
CA TYR A 309 -20.25 -24.27 12.41
C TYR A 309 -21.73 -23.93 12.72
N LEU A 310 -21.95 -22.99 13.63
CA LEU A 310 -23.29 -22.54 14.00
C LEU A 310 -24.01 -21.78 12.87
N ASN A 311 -23.26 -21.08 12.00
CA ASN A 311 -23.84 -20.38 10.85
C ASN A 311 -24.13 -21.30 9.65
N ALA A 312 -23.64 -22.55 9.68
CA ALA A 312 -23.93 -23.50 8.62
C ALA A 312 -25.43 -23.85 8.64
N PRO A 313 -26.07 -24.01 7.46
CA PRO A 313 -27.50 -24.35 7.36
C PRO A 313 -27.91 -25.61 8.14
N LYS A 314 -26.98 -26.54 8.29
CA LYS A 314 -27.20 -27.82 9.01
C LYS A 314 -27.34 -27.66 10.53
N HIS A 315 -26.86 -26.58 11.11
CA HIS A 315 -26.74 -26.38 12.57
C HIS A 315 -27.53 -25.15 13.07
N GLN A 316 -28.40 -24.59 12.25
CA GLN A 316 -29.23 -23.46 12.60
C GLN A 316 -30.16 -23.74 13.81
N ASP A 317 -30.62 -24.99 13.96
CA ASP A 317 -31.43 -25.39 15.12
C ASP A 317 -30.68 -25.16 16.44
N ILE A 318 -29.37 -25.45 16.48
CA ILE A 318 -28.53 -25.21 17.63
C ILE A 318 -28.38 -23.70 17.88
N LEU A 319 -28.18 -22.91 16.82
CA LEU A 319 -28.08 -21.46 16.90
C LEU A 319 -29.36 -20.86 17.50
N PHE A 320 -30.54 -21.23 16.99
CA PHE A 320 -31.83 -20.77 17.51
C PHE A 320 -32.08 -21.22 18.94
N ALA A 321 -31.69 -22.43 19.31
CA ALA A 321 -31.80 -22.93 20.67
C ALA A 321 -30.93 -22.14 21.66
N LEU A 322 -29.72 -21.72 21.25
CA LEU A 322 -28.84 -20.85 22.03
C LEU A 322 -29.44 -19.45 22.18
N GLN A 323 -29.97 -18.86 21.12
CA GLN A 323 -30.65 -17.56 21.15
C GLN A 323 -31.88 -17.58 22.08
N ALA A 324 -32.71 -18.62 22.01
CA ALA A 324 -33.87 -18.76 22.85
C ALA A 324 -33.55 -18.89 24.35
N LYS A 325 -32.37 -19.48 24.69
CA LYS A 325 -31.91 -19.56 26.08
C LYS A 325 -31.33 -18.27 26.61
N LEU A 326 -30.84 -17.37 25.75
CA LEU A 326 -30.35 -16.06 26.15
C LEU A 326 -31.48 -15.02 26.37
N ASN A 327 -32.59 -15.21 25.67
CA ASN A 327 -33.78 -14.32 25.79
C ASN A 327 -34.72 -14.70 26.93
N LYS A 328 -34.40 -15.71 27.72
CA LYS A 328 -35.08 -16.09 28.96
C LYS A 328 -34.39 -15.52 30.20
#